data_713c2c04d99cfb59845129d7d851c5ea
#
_entry.id   713c2c04d99cfb59845129d7d851c5ea
#
_cell.length_a   1.000
_cell.length_b   1.000
_cell.length_c   1.000
_cell.angle_alpha   90.00
_cell.angle_beta   90.00
_cell.angle_gamma   90.00
#
_symmetry.space_group_name_H-M   'P 1'
#
loop_
_entity.id
_entity.type
_entity.pdbx_description
1 polymer ?
#
loop_
_entity_poly.entity_id
_entity_poly.type
_entity_poly.pdbx_seq_one_letter_code
_entity_poly.pdbx_strand_id
1 'polypeptide(L)'
;VNGGIYHAPTLLKDNQARDSHRVISFNTSKQMRKLLRGVVTDGSGKRANVLGYEVAGKTGTANKLVNGHYVDKKVMTSFLATFPASEPQYALFMVMDEPKPLKETWGFVTSGWNTVPTAGKIISEIAPQLNVKANYDLDELRRSRIIEATFEKPVRP
;
A
#
# COMPACT_ATOMS: atom_id res chain seq x y z
N VAL A 1 11.27 -5.11 -5.33
CA VAL A 1 10.70 -4.17 -6.30
C VAL A 1 11.75 -3.49 -7.18
N ASN A 2 13.00 -3.38 -6.73
CA ASN A 2 14.13 -2.69 -7.38
C ASN A 2 14.93 -3.56 -8.40
N GLY A 3 14.29 -4.46 -9.10
CA GLY A 3 14.98 -5.38 -10.03
C GLY A 3 15.58 -6.61 -9.38
N GLY A 4 15.34 -6.83 -8.09
CA GLY A 4 15.80 -8.03 -7.36
C GLY A 4 17.19 -7.93 -6.76
N ILE A 5 17.66 -6.70 -6.51
CA ILE A 5 18.95 -6.43 -5.87
C ILE A 5 18.70 -6.01 -4.42
N TYR A 6 19.40 -6.67 -3.49
CA TYR A 6 19.49 -6.21 -2.12
C TYR A 6 20.49 -5.06 -2.04
N HIS A 7 20.13 -4.03 -1.31
CA HIS A 7 21.01 -2.96 -0.87
C HIS A 7 20.90 -2.85 0.65
N ALA A 8 22.02 -2.83 1.33
CA ALA A 8 22.01 -2.63 2.78
C ALA A 8 21.36 -1.29 3.13
N PRO A 9 20.30 -1.26 3.97
CA PRO A 9 19.63 -0.03 4.34
C PRO A 9 20.53 0.86 5.19
N THR A 10 20.30 2.18 5.13
CA THR A 10 21.02 3.15 5.94
C THR A 10 20.08 4.28 6.36
N LEU A 11 20.34 4.83 7.55
CA LEU A 11 19.74 6.07 8.04
C LEU A 11 20.58 7.30 7.70
N LEU A 12 21.86 7.09 7.39
CA LEU A 12 22.78 8.18 7.07
C LEU A 12 22.88 8.38 5.56
N LYS A 13 22.79 9.61 5.12
CA LYS A 13 23.10 10.00 3.75
C LYS A 13 24.60 10.16 3.62
N ASP A 14 25.28 9.11 3.24
CA ASP A 14 26.72 9.10 2.95
C ASP A 14 26.98 8.54 1.54
N ASN A 15 28.19 8.74 1.05
CA ASN A 15 28.64 8.28 -0.27
C ASN A 15 29.42 6.95 -0.20
N GLN A 16 29.34 6.20 0.91
CA GLN A 16 30.05 4.93 1.02
C GLN A 16 29.40 3.88 0.15
N ALA A 17 30.21 3.14 -0.58
CA ALA A 17 29.77 1.95 -1.31
C ALA A 17 29.23 0.92 -0.31
N ARG A 18 27.99 0.50 -0.51
CA ARG A 18 27.32 -0.47 0.35
C ARG A 18 27.25 -1.82 -0.32
N ASP A 19 27.23 -2.85 0.51
CA ASP A 19 27.03 -4.21 0.03
C ASP A 19 25.72 -4.31 -0.75
N SER A 20 25.82 -4.79 -1.97
CA SER A 20 24.66 -5.04 -2.84
C SER A 20 24.87 -6.32 -3.62
N HIS A 21 23.85 -7.19 -3.61
CA HIS A 21 23.87 -8.42 -4.35
C HIS A 21 22.48 -8.82 -4.85
N ARG A 22 22.44 -9.61 -5.89
CA ARG A 22 21.18 -10.09 -6.44
C ARG A 22 20.60 -11.19 -5.57
N VAL A 23 19.32 -11.04 -5.16
CA VAL A 23 18.57 -12.04 -4.37
C VAL A 23 17.48 -12.76 -5.18
N ILE A 24 16.92 -12.09 -6.19
CA ILE A 24 15.96 -12.69 -7.14
C ILE A 24 16.23 -12.18 -8.55
N SER A 25 15.73 -12.88 -9.55
CA SER A 25 15.87 -12.45 -10.94
C SER A 25 15.10 -11.14 -11.20
N PHE A 26 15.55 -10.37 -12.19
CA PHE A 26 14.83 -9.19 -12.65
C PHE A 26 13.39 -9.51 -13.07
N ASN A 27 13.20 -10.64 -13.76
CA ASN A 27 11.88 -11.07 -14.21
C ASN A 27 10.95 -11.41 -13.02
N THR A 28 11.46 -12.13 -12.02
CA THR A 28 10.70 -12.40 -10.78
C THR A 28 10.29 -11.09 -10.08
N SER A 29 11.21 -10.14 -9.95
CA SER A 29 10.92 -8.82 -9.39
C SER A 29 9.84 -8.07 -10.18
N LYS A 30 9.89 -8.11 -11.51
CA LYS A 30 8.88 -7.52 -12.40
C LYS A 30 7.51 -8.17 -12.23
N GLN A 31 7.45 -9.49 -12.15
CA GLN A 31 6.21 -10.23 -11.91
C GLN A 31 5.61 -9.90 -10.53
N MET A 32 6.43 -9.86 -9.49
CA MET A 32 5.99 -9.47 -8.14
C MET A 32 5.40 -8.06 -8.09
N ARG A 33 5.99 -7.10 -8.79
CA ARG A 33 5.42 -5.75 -8.88
C ARG A 33 4.03 -5.74 -9.50
N LYS A 34 3.81 -6.53 -10.56
CA LYS A 34 2.48 -6.68 -11.17
C LYS A 34 1.46 -7.27 -10.19
N LEU A 35 1.84 -8.30 -9.44
CA LEU A 35 0.96 -8.90 -8.42
C LEU A 35 0.65 -7.92 -7.30
N LEU A 36 1.65 -7.18 -6.80
CA LEU A 36 1.47 -6.14 -5.78
C LEU A 36 0.59 -4.97 -6.29
N ARG A 37 0.69 -4.63 -7.59
CA ARG A 37 -0.23 -3.66 -8.21
C ARG A 37 -1.66 -4.21 -8.23
N GLY A 38 -1.86 -5.47 -8.58
CA GLY A 38 -3.16 -6.12 -8.55
C GLY A 38 -3.84 -6.11 -7.18
N VAL A 39 -3.07 -6.18 -6.08
CA VAL A 39 -3.62 -6.02 -4.72
C VAL A 39 -4.29 -4.65 -4.54
N VAL A 40 -3.73 -3.61 -5.18
CA VAL A 40 -4.24 -2.24 -5.07
C VAL A 40 -5.29 -1.91 -6.12
N THR A 41 -5.23 -2.48 -7.31
CA THR A 41 -6.28 -2.26 -8.34
C THR A 41 -7.55 -3.08 -8.06
N ASP A 42 -7.40 -4.34 -7.63
CA ASP A 42 -8.51 -5.30 -7.61
C ASP A 42 -8.69 -5.99 -6.25
N GLY A 43 -7.69 -5.88 -5.36
CA GLY A 43 -7.64 -6.63 -4.10
C GLY A 43 -7.93 -5.79 -2.85
N SER A 44 -7.40 -6.27 -1.72
CA SER A 44 -7.60 -5.69 -0.38
C SER A 44 -6.97 -4.29 -0.20
N GLY A 45 -6.11 -3.86 -1.12
CA GLY A 45 -5.44 -2.56 -1.13
C GLY A 45 -6.17 -1.46 -1.90
N LYS A 46 -7.37 -1.69 -2.40
CA LYS A 46 -8.10 -0.76 -3.31
C LYS A 46 -8.18 0.68 -2.81
N ARG A 47 -8.36 0.87 -1.49
CA ARG A 47 -8.47 2.21 -0.89
C ARG A 47 -7.15 2.99 -0.85
N ALA A 48 -6.02 2.36 -1.24
CA ALA A 48 -4.75 3.03 -1.46
C ALA A 48 -4.46 3.28 -2.94
N ASN A 49 -5.42 3.07 -3.84
CA ASN A 49 -5.24 3.37 -5.26
C ASN A 49 -5.29 4.89 -5.48
N VAL A 50 -4.14 5.53 -5.37
CA VAL A 50 -3.98 6.96 -5.60
C VAL A 50 -3.77 7.19 -7.09
N LEU A 51 -4.71 7.92 -7.69
CA LEU A 51 -4.71 8.21 -9.11
C LEU A 51 -3.40 8.89 -9.55
N GLY A 52 -2.80 8.40 -10.61
CA GLY A 52 -1.55 8.91 -11.17
C GLY A 52 -0.27 8.41 -10.52
N TYR A 53 -0.33 7.76 -9.35
CA TYR A 53 0.88 7.35 -8.63
C TYR A 53 1.17 5.85 -8.63
N GLU A 54 0.36 5.06 -9.33
CA GLU A 54 0.57 3.61 -9.53
C GLU A 54 0.98 2.89 -8.23
N VAL A 55 0.23 3.09 -7.15
CA VAL A 55 0.54 2.44 -5.86
C VAL A 55 0.43 0.93 -5.99
N ALA A 56 1.45 0.22 -5.56
CA ALA A 56 1.47 -1.23 -5.40
C ALA A 56 1.73 -1.58 -3.94
N GLY A 57 1.20 -2.70 -3.43
CA GLY A 57 1.43 -2.99 -2.02
C GLY A 57 0.84 -4.30 -1.53
N LYS A 58 1.02 -4.54 -0.22
CA LYS A 58 0.50 -5.74 0.46
C LYS A 58 -0.04 -5.37 1.83
N THR A 59 -1.23 -5.85 2.11
CA THR A 59 -1.90 -5.73 3.41
C THR A 59 -1.43 -6.81 4.38
N GLY A 60 -1.36 -6.46 5.65
CA GLY A 60 -1.14 -7.39 6.74
C GLY A 60 -2.15 -7.16 7.87
N THR A 61 -2.66 -8.22 8.45
CA THR A 61 -3.48 -8.18 9.67
C THR A 61 -3.07 -9.38 10.52
N ALA A 62 -2.51 -9.12 11.69
CA ALA A 62 -2.06 -10.14 12.62
C ALA A 62 -2.79 -10.01 13.96
N ASN A 63 -3.34 -11.09 14.47
CA ASN A 63 -3.90 -11.13 15.81
C ASN A 63 -2.78 -11.01 16.86
N LYS A 64 -3.02 -10.26 17.92
CA LYS A 64 -2.07 -10.12 19.03
C LYS A 64 -2.21 -11.24 20.03
N LEU A 65 -1.07 -11.67 20.51
CA LEU A 65 -0.99 -12.59 21.65
C LEU A 65 -1.04 -11.81 22.96
N VAL A 66 -1.97 -12.19 23.83
CA VAL A 66 -2.05 -11.68 25.20
C VAL A 66 -2.04 -12.89 26.12
N ASN A 67 -1.08 -12.97 27.01
CA ASN A 67 -0.91 -14.12 27.95
C ASN A 67 -0.87 -15.48 27.22
N GLY A 68 -0.24 -15.54 26.05
CA GLY A 68 -0.10 -16.78 25.27
C GLY A 68 -1.32 -17.18 24.42
N HIS A 69 -2.38 -16.38 24.40
CA HIS A 69 -3.59 -16.63 23.61
C HIS A 69 -3.86 -15.50 22.61
N TYR A 70 -4.36 -15.85 21.41
CA TYR A 70 -4.86 -14.86 20.46
C TYR A 70 -6.17 -14.26 20.99
N VAL A 71 -6.23 -12.92 21.01
CA VAL A 71 -7.42 -12.20 21.47
C VAL A 71 -8.17 -11.65 20.27
N ASP A 72 -9.48 -11.92 20.23
CA ASP A 72 -10.34 -11.43 19.14
C ASP A 72 -10.35 -9.89 19.08
N LYS A 73 -10.31 -9.36 17.85
CA LYS A 73 -10.27 -7.91 17.56
C LYS A 73 -9.08 -7.12 18.12
N LYS A 74 -8.15 -7.79 18.80
CA LYS A 74 -6.84 -7.19 19.10
C LYS A 74 -5.87 -7.52 17.97
N VAL A 75 -5.74 -6.60 17.03
CA VAL A 75 -4.96 -6.81 15.82
C VAL A 75 -3.90 -5.73 15.65
N MET A 76 -2.79 -6.12 15.04
CA MET A 76 -1.85 -5.21 14.41
C MET A 76 -2.10 -5.24 12.92
N THR A 77 -2.36 -4.08 12.32
CA THR A 77 -2.59 -3.97 10.89
C THR A 77 -1.44 -3.26 10.23
N SER A 78 -1.08 -3.68 9.03
CA SER A 78 0.00 -3.08 8.27
C SER A 78 -0.32 -2.98 6.79
N PHE A 79 0.30 -2.02 6.14
CA PHE A 79 0.33 -1.90 4.69
C PHE A 79 1.72 -1.47 4.25
N LEU A 80 2.35 -2.31 3.45
CA LEU A 80 3.60 -1.99 2.77
C LEU A 80 3.26 -1.58 1.35
N ALA A 81 3.55 -0.34 0.99
CA ALA A 81 3.34 0.21 -0.34
C ALA A 81 4.66 0.56 -1.01
N THR A 82 4.65 0.55 -2.33
CA THR A 82 5.70 1.14 -3.18
C THR A 82 5.05 1.91 -4.32
N PHE A 83 5.67 3.01 -4.73
CA PHE A 83 5.17 3.85 -5.82
C PHE A 83 6.30 4.61 -6.51
N PRO A 84 6.15 4.83 -7.86
CA PRO A 84 5.24 4.17 -8.79
C PRO A 84 5.55 2.68 -8.95
N ALA A 85 4.53 1.84 -9.26
CA ALA A 85 4.76 0.40 -9.45
C ALA A 85 5.60 0.08 -10.70
N SER A 86 5.49 0.89 -11.74
CA SER A 86 6.27 0.77 -12.99
C SER A 86 7.75 1.03 -12.76
N GLU A 87 8.10 2.03 -11.96
CA GLU A 87 9.46 2.44 -11.61
C GLU A 87 9.55 2.81 -10.12
N PRO A 88 9.68 1.84 -9.22
CA PRO A 88 9.61 2.08 -7.78
C PRO A 88 10.70 3.03 -7.28
N GLN A 89 10.28 4.17 -6.73
CA GLN A 89 11.17 5.20 -6.18
C GLN A 89 11.09 5.24 -4.65
N TYR A 90 9.88 5.00 -4.11
CA TYR A 90 9.62 5.09 -2.68
C TYR A 90 8.92 3.85 -2.16
N ALA A 91 9.13 3.59 -0.88
CA ALA A 91 8.39 2.60 -0.12
C ALA A 91 7.81 3.26 1.14
N LEU A 92 6.54 2.99 1.43
CA LEU A 92 5.85 3.40 2.64
C LEU A 92 5.46 2.15 3.42
N PHE A 93 5.92 2.04 4.66
CA PHE A 93 5.45 1.01 5.57
C PHE A 93 4.64 1.68 6.68
N MET A 94 3.36 1.34 6.74
CA MET A 94 2.42 1.85 7.71
C MET A 94 1.94 0.73 8.62
N VAL A 95 1.90 1.00 9.92
CA VAL A 95 1.41 0.08 10.95
C VAL A 95 0.45 0.82 11.85
N MET A 96 -0.66 0.16 12.21
CA MET A 96 -1.56 0.59 13.27
C MET A 96 -1.70 -0.53 14.29
N ASP A 97 -1.51 -0.19 15.56
CA ASP A 97 -1.69 -1.10 16.68
C ASP A 97 -3.07 -0.91 17.31
N GLU A 98 -3.82 -1.99 17.40
CA GLU A 98 -5.18 -2.04 17.95
C GLU A 98 -6.12 -0.94 17.40
N PRO A 99 -6.27 -0.83 16.06
CA PRO A 99 -7.21 0.14 15.50
C PRO A 99 -8.62 -0.13 16.02
N LYS A 100 -9.32 0.93 16.39
CA LYS A 100 -10.68 0.79 16.91
C LYS A 100 -11.70 0.63 15.79
N PRO A 101 -12.72 -0.22 15.97
CA PRO A 101 -13.82 -0.31 15.02
C PRO A 101 -14.62 1.00 15.01
N LEU A 102 -14.98 1.46 13.81
CA LEU A 102 -15.79 2.65 13.61
C LEU A 102 -17.08 2.26 12.88
N LYS A 103 -18.11 3.12 12.95
CA LYS A 103 -19.35 2.93 12.17
C LYS A 103 -19.06 2.96 10.67
N GLU A 104 -18.20 3.87 10.24
CA GLU A 104 -17.76 4.04 8.86
C GLU A 104 -16.98 2.84 8.32
N THR A 105 -16.37 2.06 9.19
CA THR A 105 -15.68 0.80 8.84
C THR A 105 -16.56 -0.43 9.05
N TRP A 106 -17.86 -0.28 9.34
CA TRP A 106 -18.81 -1.37 9.62
C TRP A 106 -18.32 -2.30 10.74
N GLY A 107 -17.54 -1.75 11.67
CA GLY A 107 -16.91 -2.50 12.76
C GLY A 107 -15.68 -3.32 12.35
N PHE A 108 -15.23 -3.25 11.09
CA PHE A 108 -14.03 -3.94 10.65
C PHE A 108 -12.75 -3.24 11.14
N VAL A 109 -11.80 -4.05 11.60
CA VAL A 109 -10.51 -3.62 12.11
C VAL A 109 -9.33 -4.14 11.26
N THR A 110 -9.59 -4.70 10.08
CA THR A 110 -8.55 -5.21 9.19
C THR A 110 -7.85 -4.09 8.42
N SER A 111 -6.64 -4.36 7.93
CA SER A 111 -5.80 -3.39 7.22
C SER A 111 -6.51 -2.67 6.08
N GLY A 112 -7.33 -3.37 5.30
CA GLY A 112 -8.10 -2.78 4.18
C GLY A 112 -9.08 -1.67 4.58
N TRP A 113 -9.42 -1.57 5.88
CA TRP A 113 -10.38 -0.60 6.41
C TRP A 113 -9.72 0.54 7.20
N ASN A 114 -8.45 0.42 7.56
CA ASN A 114 -7.73 1.42 8.35
C ASN A 114 -6.37 1.80 7.76
N THR A 115 -5.34 0.95 7.83
CA THR A 115 -3.99 1.27 7.32
C THR A 115 -3.97 1.59 5.83
N VAL A 116 -4.73 0.86 5.01
CA VAL A 116 -4.77 1.06 3.56
C VAL A 116 -5.31 2.45 3.18
N PRO A 117 -6.52 2.88 3.61
CA PRO A 117 -7.01 4.21 3.25
C PRO A 117 -6.14 5.33 3.81
N THR A 118 -5.57 5.15 5.00
CA THR A 118 -4.66 6.15 5.58
C THR A 118 -3.36 6.25 4.78
N ALA A 119 -2.77 5.12 4.37
CA ALA A 119 -1.61 5.12 3.49
C ALA A 119 -1.90 5.80 2.14
N GLY A 120 -3.10 5.57 1.57
CA GLY A 120 -3.53 6.25 0.35
C GLY A 120 -3.55 7.76 0.50
N LYS A 121 -4.12 8.28 1.60
CA LYS A 121 -4.12 9.71 1.90
C LYS A 121 -2.69 10.26 2.05
N ILE A 122 -1.85 9.58 2.80
CA ILE A 122 -0.45 9.99 2.97
C ILE A 122 0.26 10.05 1.60
N ILE A 123 0.14 9.00 0.78
CA ILE A 123 0.78 8.95 -0.54
C ILE A 123 0.27 10.10 -1.43
N SER A 124 -1.04 10.39 -1.43
CA SER A 124 -1.58 11.49 -2.24
C SER A 124 -1.01 12.85 -1.86
N GLU A 125 -0.65 13.05 -0.61
CA GLU A 125 -0.08 14.30 -0.10
C GLU A 125 1.43 14.39 -0.30
N ILE A 126 2.16 13.28 -0.07
CA ILE A 126 3.62 13.31 -0.10
C ILE A 126 4.20 13.08 -1.51
N ALA A 127 3.53 12.33 -2.38
CA ALA A 127 4.08 12.00 -3.70
C ALA A 127 4.43 13.24 -4.56
N PRO A 128 3.60 14.31 -4.61
CA PRO A 128 3.98 15.56 -5.28
C PRO A 128 5.20 16.23 -4.63
N GLN A 129 5.29 16.22 -3.30
CA GLN A 129 6.38 16.83 -2.55
C GLN A 129 7.71 16.08 -2.77
N LEU A 130 7.63 14.78 -3.03
CA LEU A 130 8.77 13.92 -3.37
C LEU A 130 9.13 13.98 -4.86
N ASN A 131 8.49 14.86 -5.65
CA ASN A 131 8.67 15.00 -7.08
C ASN A 131 8.38 13.72 -7.88
N VAL A 132 7.50 12.85 -7.38
CA VAL A 132 7.01 11.71 -8.15
C VAL A 132 6.08 12.24 -9.24
N LYS A 133 6.43 11.97 -10.49
CA LYS A 133 5.59 12.41 -11.62
C LYS A 133 4.30 11.59 -11.65
N ALA A 134 3.18 12.30 -11.63
CA ALA A 134 1.89 11.66 -11.82
C ALA A 134 1.74 11.18 -13.27
N ASN A 135 1.37 9.92 -13.44
CA ASN A 135 1.04 9.32 -14.73
C ASN A 135 -0.46 8.99 -14.75
N TYR A 136 -1.22 9.78 -15.49
CA TYR A 136 -2.67 9.60 -15.61
C TYR A 136 -2.98 8.72 -16.81
N ASP A 137 -3.18 7.43 -16.59
CA ASP A 137 -3.78 6.55 -17.59
C ASP A 137 -5.28 6.85 -17.71
N LEU A 138 -5.74 7.13 -18.93
CA LEU A 138 -7.15 7.43 -19.21
C LEU A 138 -8.09 6.27 -18.83
N ASP A 139 -7.63 5.03 -18.90
CA ASP A 139 -8.42 3.87 -18.51
C ASP A 139 -8.51 3.73 -16.97
N GLU A 140 -7.47 4.11 -16.25
CA GLU A 140 -7.49 4.18 -14.78
C GLU A 140 -8.39 5.33 -14.31
N LEU A 141 -8.37 6.47 -15.00
CA LEU A 141 -9.28 7.61 -14.77
C LEU A 141 -10.76 7.22 -14.98
N ARG A 142 -11.06 6.47 -16.02
CA ARG A 142 -12.42 5.98 -16.29
C ARG A 142 -12.89 4.99 -15.23
N ARG A 143 -12.03 4.07 -14.82
CA ARG A 143 -12.34 3.08 -13.77
C ARG A 143 -12.57 3.74 -12.41
N SER A 144 -11.75 4.71 -12.02
CA SER A 144 -11.93 5.44 -10.75
C SER A 144 -13.23 6.24 -10.73
N ARG A 145 -13.61 6.93 -11.81
CA ARG A 145 -14.90 7.63 -11.91
C ARG A 145 -16.11 6.69 -11.81
N ILE A 146 -16.02 5.50 -12.40
CA ILE A 146 -17.10 4.49 -12.29
C ILE A 146 -17.22 4.00 -10.83
N ILE A 147 -16.09 3.80 -10.14
CA ILE A 147 -16.06 3.38 -8.74
C ILE A 147 -16.65 4.47 -7.84
N GLU A 148 -16.23 5.73 -7.98
CA GLU A 148 -16.81 6.86 -7.23
C GLU A 148 -18.31 6.98 -7.45
N ALA A 149 -18.78 6.96 -8.70
CA ALA A 149 -20.21 7.01 -9.03
C ALA A 149 -21.02 5.82 -8.47
N THR A 150 -20.38 4.67 -8.23
CA THR A 150 -21.02 3.50 -7.65
C THR A 150 -21.15 3.60 -6.13
N PHE A 151 -20.22 4.29 -5.46
CA PHE A 151 -20.24 4.49 -4.01
C PHE A 151 -21.03 5.73 -3.56
N GLU A 152 -21.24 6.71 -4.45
CA GLU A 152 -22.04 7.91 -4.17
C GLU A 152 -23.56 7.70 -4.24
N LYS A 153 -24.02 6.51 -4.66
CA LYS A 153 -25.45 6.25 -4.60
C LYS A 153 -25.88 6.06 -3.14
N PRO A 154 -26.73 6.95 -2.62
CA PRO A 154 -27.26 6.77 -1.28
C PRO A 154 -28.05 5.45 -1.26
N VAL A 155 -27.74 4.60 -0.28
CA VAL A 155 -28.63 3.47 0.06
C VAL A 155 -29.96 4.10 0.46
N ARG A 156 -30.95 3.98 -0.41
CA ARG A 156 -32.32 4.43 -0.09
C ARG A 156 -32.82 3.61 1.10
N PRO A 157 -33.50 4.27 2.04
CA PRO A 157 -34.04 3.63 3.23
C PRO A 157 -35.01 2.51 2.90
#